data_390cf9e94252c6f0287423d692868088
#
_entry.id   390cf9e94252c6f0287423d692868088
#
_cell.length_a   1.000
_cell.length_b   1.000
_cell.length_c   1.000
_cell.angle_alpha   90.00
_cell.angle_beta   90.00
_cell.angle_gamma   90.00
#
_symmetry.space_group_name_H-M   'P 1'
#
loop_
_entity.id
_entity.type
_entity.pdbx_description
1 polymer ?
#
loop_
_entity_poly.entity_id
_entity_poly.type
_entity_poly.pdbx_seq_one_letter_code
_entity_poly.pdbx_strand_id
1 'polypeptide(L)'
;MKISVILQKVSAGFPSPATDYVQDEIDLNSELIKNPPATFLIRVQGSSMTDHKITSGDLLVVDRSLNLKNDCIAIINFNNELVVKNIIKENNNFYIKNKAEKILINENSDINIWGVVTYIIHAAH
;
A
#
# COMPACT_ATOMS: atom_id res chain seq x y z
N MET A 1 17.82 9.40 -6.91
CA MET A 1 17.27 10.76 -6.93
C MET A 1 17.01 11.21 -5.51
N LYS A 2 17.60 12.32 -5.11
CA LYS A 2 17.45 12.86 -3.77
C LYS A 2 16.57 14.09 -3.80
N ILE A 3 15.70 14.21 -2.82
CA ILE A 3 14.76 15.31 -2.71
C ILE A 3 14.85 15.88 -1.29
N SER A 4 14.82 17.20 -1.21
CA SER A 4 14.84 17.87 0.08
C SER A 4 13.55 17.63 0.85
N VAL A 5 13.67 17.41 2.14
CA VAL A 5 12.54 17.16 3.04
C VAL A 5 12.53 18.25 4.11
N ILE A 6 11.35 18.83 4.31
CA ILE A 6 11.15 19.75 5.42
C ILE A 6 10.82 18.92 6.65
N LEU A 7 11.68 19.00 7.67
CA LEU A 7 11.59 18.16 8.87
C LEU A 7 10.55 18.64 9.88
N GLN A 8 9.79 19.66 9.56
CA GLN A 8 8.79 20.22 10.44
C GLN A 8 7.41 19.64 10.10
N LYS A 9 6.63 19.31 11.12
CA LYS A 9 5.25 18.90 10.93
C LYS A 9 4.44 20.09 10.45
N VAL A 10 3.65 19.85 9.41
CA VAL A 10 2.83 20.86 8.77
C VAL A 10 1.36 20.56 9.04
N SER A 11 0.64 21.56 9.52
CA SER A 11 -0.82 21.49 9.66
C SER A 11 -1.49 22.30 8.55
N ALA A 12 -2.77 22.05 8.31
CA ALA A 12 -3.54 22.88 7.41
C ALA A 12 -3.56 24.32 7.98
N GLY A 13 -3.30 25.32 7.17
CA GLY A 13 -3.30 26.72 7.61
C GLY A 13 -2.06 27.18 8.35
N PHE A 14 -0.94 26.49 8.21
CA PHE A 14 0.30 26.95 8.79
C PHE A 14 0.81 28.20 8.02
N PRO A 15 1.56 29.10 8.70
CA PRO A 15 2.16 30.25 8.01
C PRO A 15 3.26 29.80 7.07
N SER A 16 3.65 30.68 6.16
CA SER A 16 4.76 30.39 5.26
C SER A 16 6.00 29.99 6.05
N PRO A 17 6.71 28.94 5.59
CA PRO A 17 7.91 28.51 6.32
C PRO A 17 8.99 29.57 6.28
N ALA A 18 9.69 29.70 7.41
CA ALA A 18 10.90 30.54 7.46
C ALA A 18 12.01 29.87 6.64
N THR A 19 12.94 30.69 6.16
CA THR A 19 14.02 30.21 5.31
C THR A 19 15.07 29.38 6.06
N ASP A 20 15.01 29.39 7.37
CA ASP A 20 16.00 28.71 8.23
C ASP A 20 15.49 27.36 8.77
N TYR A 21 14.45 26.78 8.17
CA TYR A 21 14.02 25.45 8.52
C TYR A 21 15.09 24.42 8.22
N VAL A 22 15.25 23.50 9.16
CA VAL A 22 16.13 22.36 8.94
C VAL A 22 15.51 21.49 7.86
N GLN A 23 16.32 21.18 6.85
CA GLN A 23 15.92 20.32 5.75
C GLN A 23 16.89 19.16 5.66
N ASP A 24 16.40 18.04 5.21
CA ASP A 24 17.20 16.88 4.91
C ASP A 24 16.93 16.48 3.47
N GLU A 25 17.67 15.50 2.97
CA GLU A 25 17.47 14.95 1.65
C GLU A 25 17.13 13.48 1.78
N ILE A 26 16.16 13.02 1.00
CA ILE A 26 15.85 11.62 0.90
C ILE A 26 15.93 11.15 -0.55
N ASP A 27 16.28 9.89 -0.70
CA ASP A 27 16.13 9.18 -1.97
C ASP A 27 14.78 8.49 -1.93
N LEU A 28 13.84 8.91 -2.78
CA LEU A 28 12.51 8.34 -2.79
C LEU A 28 12.53 6.84 -3.04
N ASN A 29 13.42 6.36 -3.90
CA ASN A 29 13.51 4.93 -4.13
C ASN A 29 13.88 4.19 -2.84
N SER A 30 14.88 4.68 -2.11
CA SER A 30 15.27 4.06 -0.83
C SER A 30 14.19 4.19 0.23
N GLU A 31 13.45 5.30 0.22
CA GLU A 31 12.38 5.52 1.19
C GLU A 31 11.19 4.58 0.97
N LEU A 32 10.79 4.39 -0.29
CA LEU A 32 9.60 3.61 -0.62
C LEU A 32 9.89 2.13 -0.87
N ILE A 33 11.12 1.79 -1.26
CA ILE A 33 11.46 0.43 -1.67
C ILE A 33 12.52 -0.10 -0.72
N LYS A 34 12.09 -0.94 0.23
CA LYS A 34 12.98 -1.51 1.25
C LYS A 34 13.65 -2.81 0.77
N ASN A 35 12.98 -3.55 -0.09
CA ASN A 35 13.47 -4.84 -0.61
C ASN A 35 13.40 -4.83 -2.13
N PRO A 36 14.37 -4.18 -2.81
CA PRO A 36 14.27 -3.99 -4.26
C PRO A 36 14.02 -5.27 -5.07
N PRO A 37 14.67 -6.41 -4.77
CA PRO A 37 14.42 -7.62 -5.57
C PRO A 37 13.00 -8.16 -5.47
N ALA A 38 12.27 -7.81 -4.39
CA ALA A 38 10.93 -8.30 -4.14
C ALA A 38 9.84 -7.27 -4.40
N THR A 39 10.20 -6.06 -4.85
CA THR A 39 9.27 -4.94 -4.97
C THR A 39 8.84 -4.75 -6.41
N PHE A 40 7.53 -4.58 -6.58
CA PHE A 40 6.90 -4.32 -7.88
C PHE A 40 5.99 -3.12 -7.77
N LEU A 41 5.78 -2.45 -8.90
CA LEU A 41 4.83 -1.35 -9.00
C LEU A 41 3.65 -1.83 -9.82
N ILE A 42 2.44 -1.59 -9.32
CA ILE A 42 1.21 -1.99 -9.99
C ILE A 42 0.31 -0.77 -10.17
N ARG A 43 -0.11 -0.53 -11.41
CA ARG A 43 -1.08 0.53 -11.73
C ARG A 43 -2.48 -0.02 -11.57
N VAL A 44 -3.31 0.69 -10.80
CA VAL A 44 -4.68 0.26 -10.53
C VAL A 44 -5.59 0.65 -11.68
N GLN A 45 -6.42 -0.28 -12.11
CA GLN A 45 -7.54 -0.02 -13.02
C GLN A 45 -8.83 -0.46 -12.34
N GLY A 46 -9.87 0.35 -12.48
CA GLY A 46 -11.15 0.06 -11.88
C GLY A 46 -11.29 0.66 -10.48
N SER A 47 -12.42 0.41 -9.83
CA SER A 47 -12.82 1.11 -8.62
C SER A 47 -13.10 0.17 -7.44
N SER A 48 -12.56 -1.05 -7.45
CA SER A 48 -12.93 -2.08 -6.48
C SER A 48 -12.53 -1.78 -5.03
N MET A 49 -11.64 -0.80 -4.81
CA MET A 49 -11.12 -0.47 -3.48
C MET A 49 -11.27 1.01 -3.13
N THR A 50 -12.30 1.66 -3.64
CA THR A 50 -12.50 3.10 -3.38
C THR A 50 -12.73 3.40 -1.90
N ASP A 51 -13.35 2.48 -1.17
CA ASP A 51 -13.57 2.63 0.27
C ASP A 51 -12.27 2.57 1.09
N HIS A 52 -11.19 2.06 0.50
CA HIS A 52 -9.85 2.06 1.11
C HIS A 52 -8.94 3.12 0.50
N LYS A 53 -9.52 4.11 -0.16
CA LYS A 53 -8.80 5.25 -0.76
C LYS A 53 -7.87 4.86 -1.90
N ILE A 54 -8.11 3.74 -2.52
CA ILE A 54 -7.43 3.33 -3.75
C ILE A 54 -8.36 3.62 -4.92
N THR A 55 -7.88 4.44 -5.85
CA THR A 55 -8.67 4.83 -7.02
C THR A 55 -7.96 4.40 -8.29
N SER A 56 -8.74 4.34 -9.37
CA SER A 56 -8.18 4.02 -10.68
C SER A 56 -7.07 5.01 -11.05
N GLY A 57 -5.96 4.51 -11.54
CA GLY A 57 -4.80 5.31 -11.87
C GLY A 57 -3.75 5.36 -10.77
N ASP A 58 -4.07 4.94 -9.56
CA ASP A 58 -3.10 4.91 -8.48
C ASP A 58 -1.99 3.91 -8.78
N LEU A 59 -0.81 4.21 -8.22
CA LEU A 59 0.36 3.36 -8.31
C LEU A 59 0.59 2.71 -6.96
N LEU A 60 0.60 1.40 -6.92
CA LEU A 60 0.83 0.64 -5.69
C LEU A 60 2.27 0.15 -5.66
N VAL A 61 2.93 0.36 -4.52
CA VAL A 61 4.22 -0.27 -4.24
C VAL A 61 3.92 -1.57 -3.52
N VAL A 62 4.34 -2.69 -4.11
CA VAL A 62 4.01 -4.02 -3.61
C VAL A 62 5.29 -4.77 -3.29
N ASP A 63 5.40 -5.25 -2.07
CA ASP A 63 6.56 -6.01 -1.59
C ASP A 63 6.14 -7.47 -1.42
N ARG A 64 6.75 -8.35 -2.19
CA ARG A 64 6.42 -9.77 -2.17
C ARG A 64 7.15 -10.55 -1.08
N SER A 65 8.07 -9.90 -0.37
CA SER A 65 8.81 -10.55 0.72
C SER A 65 8.12 -10.43 2.08
N LEU A 66 7.11 -9.58 2.19
CA LEU A 66 6.44 -9.32 3.46
C LEU A 66 5.35 -10.34 3.75
N ASN A 67 5.18 -10.62 5.04
CA ASN A 67 4.09 -11.45 5.52
C ASN A 67 2.83 -10.61 5.74
N LEU A 68 1.69 -11.27 5.68
CA LEU A 68 0.42 -10.64 6.00
C LEU A 68 0.39 -10.21 7.47
N LYS A 69 -0.30 -9.11 7.73
CA LYS A 69 -0.62 -8.68 9.08
C LYS A 69 -2.05 -8.18 9.11
N ASN A 70 -2.58 -7.97 10.32
CA ASN A 70 -3.93 -7.48 10.46
C ASN A 70 -4.09 -6.10 9.82
N ASP A 71 -5.17 -5.93 9.08
CA ASP A 71 -5.54 -4.67 8.43
C ASP A 71 -4.50 -4.20 7.40
N CYS A 72 -3.94 -5.13 6.64
CA CYS A 72 -3.07 -4.79 5.52
C CYS A 72 -3.84 -4.88 4.21
N ILE A 73 -3.28 -4.26 3.18
CA ILE A 73 -3.79 -4.36 1.81
C ILE A 73 -2.85 -5.29 1.07
N ALA A 74 -3.41 -6.25 0.37
CA ALA A 74 -2.62 -7.23 -0.37
C ALA A 74 -3.12 -7.36 -1.79
N ILE A 75 -2.19 -7.73 -2.67
CA ILE A 75 -2.53 -8.20 -4.00
C ILE A 75 -2.67 -9.72 -3.88
N ILE A 76 -3.81 -10.23 -4.28
CA ILE A 76 -4.08 -11.65 -4.23
C ILE A 76 -4.35 -12.18 -5.63
N ASN A 77 -3.97 -13.42 -5.85
CA ASN A 77 -4.37 -14.15 -7.04
C ASN A 77 -5.62 -14.94 -6.69
N PHE A 78 -6.73 -14.56 -7.29
CA PHE A 78 -8.03 -15.16 -7.06
C PHE A 78 -8.61 -15.54 -8.42
N ASN A 79 -8.82 -16.83 -8.65
CA ASN A 79 -9.32 -17.33 -9.93
C ASN A 79 -8.51 -16.83 -11.14
N ASN A 80 -7.17 -16.86 -11.00
CA ASN A 80 -6.22 -16.44 -12.04
C ASN A 80 -6.25 -14.94 -12.36
N GLU A 81 -6.84 -14.13 -11.48
CA GLU A 81 -6.79 -12.68 -11.59
C GLU A 81 -6.08 -12.09 -10.38
N LEU A 82 -5.29 -11.04 -10.61
CA LEU A 82 -4.72 -10.27 -9.52
C LEU A 82 -5.72 -9.19 -9.11
N VAL A 83 -6.09 -9.21 -7.84
CA VAL A 83 -7.04 -8.24 -7.28
C VAL A 83 -6.47 -7.66 -5.99
N VAL A 84 -6.90 -6.45 -5.66
CA VAL A 84 -6.48 -5.74 -4.44
C VAL A 84 -7.54 -5.97 -3.38
N LYS A 85 -7.14 -6.45 -2.21
CA LYS A 85 -8.08 -6.73 -1.13
C LYS A 85 -7.51 -6.30 0.22
N ASN A 86 -8.40 -5.95 1.13
CA ASN A 86 -8.07 -5.71 2.53
C ASN A 86 -8.06 -7.04 3.28
N ILE A 87 -7.01 -7.27 4.06
CA ILE A 87 -6.80 -8.50 4.82
C ILE A 87 -6.94 -8.20 6.29
N ILE A 88 -7.72 -9.00 6.99
CA ILE A 88 -7.86 -8.92 8.45
C ILE A 88 -7.43 -10.23 9.08
N LYS A 89 -7.00 -10.16 10.34
CA LYS A 89 -6.58 -11.32 11.12
C LYS A 89 -7.52 -11.50 12.30
N GLU A 90 -8.07 -12.70 12.43
CA GLU A 90 -8.89 -13.09 13.58
C GLU A 90 -8.54 -14.53 13.99
N ASN A 91 -8.34 -14.76 15.29
CA ASN A 91 -8.06 -16.09 15.84
C ASN A 91 -6.92 -16.81 15.10
N ASN A 92 -5.83 -16.08 14.81
CA ASN A 92 -4.66 -16.57 14.10
C ASN A 92 -4.91 -16.98 12.64
N ASN A 93 -6.06 -16.64 12.09
CA ASN A 93 -6.35 -16.85 10.68
C ASN A 93 -6.47 -15.52 9.95
N PHE A 94 -6.14 -15.53 8.68
CA PHE A 94 -6.30 -14.36 7.83
C PHE A 94 -7.53 -14.53 6.94
N TYR A 95 -8.23 -13.41 6.74
CA TYR A 95 -9.45 -13.37 5.95
C TYR A 95 -9.39 -12.20 4.97
N ILE A 96 -9.95 -12.40 3.79
CA ILE A 96 -10.26 -11.30 2.89
C ILE A 96 -11.53 -10.65 3.40
N LYS A 97 -11.48 -9.34 3.65
CA LYS A 97 -12.67 -8.58 4.01
C LYS A 97 -13.36 -8.12 2.72
N ASN A 98 -14.56 -8.63 2.49
CA ASN A 98 -15.34 -8.31 1.29
C ASN A 98 -16.75 -7.89 1.71
N LYS A 99 -16.96 -6.57 1.90
CA LYS A 99 -18.20 -5.99 2.41
C LYS A 99 -18.57 -6.61 3.75
N ALA A 100 -19.72 -7.28 3.84
CA ALA A 100 -20.16 -7.92 5.08
C ALA A 100 -19.60 -9.34 5.26
N GLU A 101 -18.87 -9.86 4.28
CA GLU A 101 -18.36 -11.22 4.29
C GLU A 101 -16.87 -11.27 4.59
N LYS A 102 -16.44 -12.40 5.13
CA LYS A 102 -15.04 -12.71 5.33
C LYS A 102 -14.73 -14.02 4.63
N ILE A 103 -13.69 -14.04 3.83
CA ILE A 103 -13.27 -15.24 3.11
C ILE A 103 -11.97 -15.72 3.70
N LEU A 104 -11.97 -16.94 4.24
CA LEU A 104 -10.79 -17.51 4.87
C LEU A 104 -9.70 -17.78 3.83
N ILE A 105 -8.49 -17.36 4.15
CA ILE A 105 -7.31 -17.64 3.35
C ILE A 105 -6.60 -18.84 3.97
N ASN A 106 -6.52 -19.95 3.24
CA ASN A 106 -5.80 -21.13 3.69
C ASN A 106 -5.20 -21.86 2.48
N GLU A 107 -4.45 -22.93 2.77
CA GLU A 107 -3.76 -23.70 1.74
C GLU A 107 -4.71 -24.41 0.78
N ASN A 108 -5.95 -24.65 1.20
CA ASN A 108 -6.95 -25.34 0.40
C ASN A 108 -7.84 -24.40 -0.40
N SER A 109 -7.65 -23.11 -0.28
CA SER A 109 -8.42 -22.14 -1.06
C SER A 109 -7.71 -21.84 -2.38
N ASP A 110 -8.49 -21.38 -3.37
CA ASP A 110 -7.93 -20.92 -4.65
C ASP A 110 -7.34 -19.52 -4.56
N ILE A 111 -7.04 -19.08 -3.35
CA ILE A 111 -6.56 -17.74 -3.05
C ILE A 111 -5.07 -17.84 -2.70
N ASN A 112 -4.25 -17.14 -3.47
CA ASN A 112 -2.82 -17.04 -3.21
C ASN A 112 -2.45 -15.59 -2.98
N ILE A 113 -1.64 -15.33 -1.96
CA ILE A 113 -1.12 -13.98 -1.72
C ILE A 113 0.01 -13.74 -2.71
N TRP A 114 -0.13 -12.70 -3.51
CA TRP A 114 0.91 -12.31 -4.46
C TRP A 114 1.90 -11.34 -3.83
N GLY A 115 1.43 -10.40 -3.03
CA GLY A 115 2.30 -9.43 -2.37
C GLY A 115 1.51 -8.52 -1.45
N VAL A 116 2.23 -7.76 -0.62
CA VAL A 116 1.66 -6.81 0.33
C VAL A 116 1.87 -5.40 -0.17
N VAL A 117 0.83 -4.59 -0.17
CA VAL A 117 0.91 -3.19 -0.58
C VAL A 117 1.51 -2.38 0.56
N THR A 118 2.62 -1.71 0.31
CA THR A 118 3.30 -0.89 1.31
C THR A 118 3.01 0.60 1.16
N TYR A 119 2.75 1.06 -0.06
CA TYR A 119 2.41 2.46 -0.32
C TYR A 119 1.40 2.55 -1.44
N ILE A 120 0.55 3.55 -1.34
CA ILE A 120 -0.41 3.94 -2.37
C ILE A 120 0.00 5.32 -2.84
N ILE A 121 0.37 5.44 -4.11
CA ILE A 121 0.77 6.72 -4.70
C ILE A 121 -0.39 7.22 -5.54
N HIS A 122 -1.01 8.28 -5.07
CA HIS A 122 -2.18 8.88 -5.67
C HIS A 122 -1.85 10.29 -6.15
N ALA A 123 -2.11 10.54 -7.44
CA ALA A 123 -1.89 11.87 -7.99
C ALA A 123 -3.00 12.81 -7.51
N ALA A 124 -2.60 13.93 -6.91
CA ALA A 124 -3.56 14.92 -6.41
C ALA A 124 -4.10 15.83 -7.52
N HIS A 125 -3.43 15.82 -8.67
CA HIS A 125 -3.76 16.77 -9.76
C HIS A 125 -3.85 16.06 -11.09
#